data_61dd721bd60f8683b50f9d482291d308
#
_entry.id   61dd721bd60f8683b50f9d482291d308
#
_cell.length_a   1.000
_cell.length_b   1.000
_cell.length_c   1.000
_cell.angle_alpha   90.00
_cell.angle_beta   90.00
_cell.angle_gamma   90.00
#
_symmetry.space_group_name_H-M   'P 1'
#
loop_
_entity.id
_entity.type
_entity.pdbx_description
1 polymer ?
#
loop_
_entity_poly.entity_id
_entity_poly.type
_entity_poly.pdbx_seq_one_letter_code
_entity_poly.pdbx_strand_id
1 'polypeptide(L)'
;MANKDKRICIIGGGPAGQTVAMNLEKKGYDNYVIYEKLNRVGGKCFSPKMKMGPKMDEERTIEMGAVMGCDTYFAVAEAEKFGGASHIGGPAMGRKFMTTEGKELKKGLAEKLNMLLKLNKMTKLLKKKYYGYDVNGHRGVAKGEYDGSLPTTPELKIVKGKNPNLKDLSMPFSEFLKMNKCEAAAPVWKGPFTSFGYGYFDEIPAAYVLKYLDGFTVRQFLSVGKLWTWKDGTQSIWEGVNKHLKHPAILNTEVTKIERKEDKVLVTLNGKDTEEFDDIIICTPLELFLKYGDSTEQEKELFSKIVHKEYFTMAVRTTPDPDISYYFFANMTPETRGHLMVFYHRWPGVINQPVVTFTLRNHEGCEDVPFEDAKKTTIADLAKAGLPVKATERIDDWYYFPHVSSKDYADGWYDKVEAMQGKNHTYYAGEVMAFGDMEETAEYARELVIRYF
;
A
#
# COMPACT_ATOMS: atom_id res chain seq x y z
N MET A 1 -9.63 -33.68 -4.18
CA MET A 1 -8.31 -33.07 -4.45
C MET A 1 -8.56 -31.88 -5.35
N ALA A 2 -7.86 -30.78 -5.13
CA ALA A 2 -7.98 -29.61 -6.01
C ALA A 2 -7.50 -29.97 -7.42
N ASN A 3 -8.22 -29.51 -8.46
CA ASN A 3 -7.84 -29.75 -9.86
C ASN A 3 -6.70 -28.78 -10.21
N LYS A 4 -5.46 -29.30 -10.27
CA LYS A 4 -4.26 -28.51 -10.58
C LYS A 4 -4.05 -28.25 -12.07
N ASP A 5 -4.84 -28.88 -12.94
CA ASP A 5 -4.76 -28.71 -14.39
C ASP A 5 -5.56 -27.48 -14.87
N LYS A 6 -6.33 -26.84 -13.96
CA LYS A 6 -7.09 -25.63 -14.26
C LYS A 6 -6.22 -24.55 -14.87
N ARG A 7 -6.73 -23.95 -15.96
CA ARG A 7 -6.12 -22.76 -16.57
C ARG A 7 -6.59 -21.51 -15.88
N ILE A 8 -5.66 -20.77 -15.25
CA ILE A 8 -5.96 -19.63 -14.38
C ILE A 8 -5.46 -18.35 -15.03
N CYS A 9 -6.34 -17.34 -15.15
CA CYS A 9 -5.96 -16.00 -15.57
C CYS A 9 -5.74 -15.10 -14.36
N ILE A 10 -4.58 -14.48 -14.25
CA ILE A 10 -4.25 -13.47 -13.24
C ILE A 10 -4.24 -12.10 -13.92
N ILE A 11 -5.07 -11.19 -13.45
CA ILE A 11 -5.22 -9.85 -14.05
C ILE A 11 -4.51 -8.82 -13.18
N GLY A 12 -3.38 -8.31 -13.70
CA GLY A 12 -2.51 -7.35 -13.04
C GLY A 12 -1.19 -7.96 -12.54
N GLY A 13 -0.06 -7.36 -12.94
CA GLY A 13 1.30 -7.77 -12.61
C GLY A 13 1.92 -7.01 -11.42
N GLY A 14 1.09 -6.44 -10.55
CA GLY A 14 1.52 -5.78 -9.29
C GLY A 14 1.87 -6.79 -8.18
N PRO A 15 2.13 -6.32 -6.95
CA PRO A 15 2.45 -7.18 -5.80
C PRO A 15 1.46 -8.33 -5.61
N ALA A 16 0.15 -8.08 -5.72
CA ALA A 16 -0.87 -9.10 -5.60
C ALA A 16 -0.71 -10.21 -6.66
N GLY A 17 -0.68 -9.84 -7.95
CA GLY A 17 -0.62 -10.83 -9.03
C GLY A 17 0.68 -11.63 -9.03
N GLN A 18 1.81 -10.99 -8.76
CA GLN A 18 3.11 -11.66 -8.63
C GLN A 18 3.11 -12.66 -7.45
N THR A 19 2.51 -12.27 -6.32
CA THR A 19 2.40 -13.15 -5.14
C THR A 19 1.43 -14.30 -5.37
N VAL A 20 0.30 -14.06 -6.05
CA VAL A 20 -0.62 -15.13 -6.47
C VAL A 20 0.12 -16.17 -7.30
N ALA A 21 0.79 -15.76 -8.36
CA ALA A 21 1.51 -16.67 -9.26
C ALA A 21 2.58 -17.46 -8.53
N MET A 22 3.42 -16.79 -7.72
CA MET A 22 4.45 -17.43 -6.91
C MET A 22 3.87 -18.52 -5.99
N ASN A 23 2.72 -18.27 -5.37
CA ASN A 23 2.11 -19.22 -4.45
C ASN A 23 1.33 -20.34 -5.17
N LEU A 24 0.76 -20.08 -6.35
CA LEU A 24 0.22 -21.11 -7.21
C LEU A 24 1.31 -22.13 -7.59
N GLU A 25 2.49 -21.67 -8.04
CA GLU A 25 3.62 -22.56 -8.34
C GLU A 25 4.07 -23.39 -7.13
N LYS A 26 4.15 -22.77 -5.93
CA LYS A 26 4.50 -23.50 -4.70
C LYS A 26 3.51 -24.62 -4.37
N LYS A 27 2.24 -24.46 -4.77
CA LYS A 27 1.20 -25.49 -4.62
C LYS A 27 1.14 -26.46 -5.80
N GLY A 28 1.95 -26.25 -6.83
CA GLY A 28 2.04 -27.12 -8.01
C GLY A 28 0.98 -26.85 -9.07
N TYR A 29 0.46 -25.61 -9.15
CA TYR A 29 -0.33 -25.13 -10.27
C TYR A 29 0.60 -24.52 -11.30
N ASP A 30 0.69 -25.11 -12.48
CA ASP A 30 1.59 -24.67 -13.55
C ASP A 30 0.86 -24.07 -14.75
N ASN A 31 -0.47 -24.13 -14.79
CA ASN A 31 -1.26 -23.63 -15.92
C ASN A 31 -1.92 -22.30 -15.58
N TYR A 32 -1.11 -21.25 -15.49
CA TYR A 32 -1.58 -19.89 -15.25
C TYR A 32 -0.97 -18.89 -16.24
N VAL A 33 -1.62 -17.74 -16.43
CA VAL A 33 -1.12 -16.62 -17.23
C VAL A 33 -1.36 -15.33 -16.46
N ILE A 34 -0.37 -14.42 -16.46
CA ILE A 34 -0.50 -13.08 -15.87
C ILE A 34 -0.57 -12.06 -17.02
N TYR A 35 -1.62 -11.25 -17.07
CA TYR A 35 -1.73 -10.11 -18.00
C TYR A 35 -1.50 -8.79 -17.26
N GLU A 36 -0.57 -7.99 -17.77
CA GLU A 36 -0.25 -6.66 -17.27
C GLU A 36 -0.33 -5.63 -18.40
N LYS A 37 -1.14 -4.59 -18.19
CA LYS A 37 -1.35 -3.55 -19.21
C LYS A 37 -0.15 -2.64 -19.42
N LEU A 38 0.68 -2.47 -18.39
CA LEU A 38 1.88 -1.65 -18.48
C LEU A 38 3.04 -2.42 -19.13
N ASN A 39 4.08 -1.69 -19.51
CA ASN A 39 5.33 -2.27 -20.00
C ASN A 39 6.27 -2.75 -18.88
N ARG A 40 5.76 -2.86 -17.65
CA ARG A 40 6.50 -3.27 -16.44
C ARG A 40 5.60 -3.95 -15.43
N VAL A 41 6.17 -4.79 -14.58
CA VAL A 41 5.53 -5.32 -13.38
C VAL A 41 5.76 -4.41 -12.17
N GLY A 42 5.15 -4.73 -11.04
CA GLY A 42 5.31 -4.05 -9.76
C GLY A 42 4.20 -3.06 -9.42
N GLY A 43 3.29 -2.74 -10.34
CA GLY A 43 2.15 -1.87 -10.06
C GLY A 43 2.59 -0.51 -9.45
N LYS A 44 2.14 -0.22 -8.21
CA LYS A 44 2.51 0.99 -7.47
C LYS A 44 3.89 0.92 -6.79
N CYS A 45 4.60 -0.20 -6.83
CA CYS A 45 6.04 -0.24 -6.59
C CYS A 45 6.73 0.26 -7.86
N PHE A 46 7.09 1.54 -7.88
CA PHE A 46 7.65 2.19 -9.04
C PHE A 46 8.92 2.95 -8.70
N SER A 47 10.04 2.49 -9.23
CA SER A 47 11.39 2.94 -8.87
C SER A 47 12.19 3.36 -10.10
N PRO A 48 11.85 4.49 -10.76
CA PRO A 48 12.59 4.96 -11.91
C PRO A 48 14.03 5.34 -11.54
N LYS A 49 14.94 5.19 -12.51
CA LYS A 49 16.33 5.64 -12.38
C LYS A 49 16.44 7.11 -12.79
N MET A 50 17.21 7.88 -12.02
CA MET A 50 17.52 9.27 -12.30
C MET A 50 19.01 9.54 -12.15
N LYS A 51 19.53 10.46 -12.96
CA LYS A 51 20.92 10.89 -12.87
C LYS A 51 21.12 11.77 -11.65
N MET A 52 22.22 11.59 -10.94
CA MET A 52 22.60 12.36 -9.74
C MET A 52 24.12 12.33 -9.54
N GLY A 53 24.62 12.88 -8.46
CA GLY A 53 26.03 13.00 -8.17
C GLY A 53 26.65 14.29 -8.75
N PRO A 54 27.94 14.56 -8.48
CA PRO A 54 28.61 15.82 -8.83
C PRO A 54 28.60 16.14 -10.32
N LYS A 55 28.69 15.12 -11.15
CA LYS A 55 28.71 15.24 -12.62
C LYS A 55 27.38 14.88 -13.28
N MET A 56 26.35 14.54 -12.51
CA MET A 56 25.06 14.08 -13.02
C MET A 56 25.16 12.84 -13.94
N ASP A 57 26.11 11.97 -13.69
CA ASP A 57 26.41 10.78 -14.48
C ASP A 57 26.11 9.45 -13.73
N GLU A 58 25.81 9.53 -12.43
CA GLU A 58 25.41 8.37 -11.63
C GLU A 58 23.90 8.14 -11.77
N GLU A 59 23.50 6.98 -12.30
CA GLU A 59 22.10 6.57 -12.31
C GLU A 59 21.76 5.79 -11.04
N ARG A 60 20.79 6.29 -10.27
CA ARG A 60 20.25 5.63 -9.08
C ARG A 60 18.74 5.68 -9.07
N THR A 61 18.13 4.71 -8.40
CA THR A 61 16.67 4.66 -8.24
C THR A 61 16.17 5.71 -7.26
N ILE A 62 14.97 6.22 -7.53
CA ILE A 62 14.13 6.93 -6.57
C ILE A 62 12.80 6.21 -6.46
N GLU A 63 12.08 6.42 -5.36
CA GLU A 63 10.78 5.78 -5.15
C GLU A 63 9.66 6.78 -5.44
N MET A 64 8.91 6.52 -6.51
CA MET A 64 7.73 7.32 -6.86
C MET A 64 6.43 6.71 -6.30
N GLY A 65 6.46 5.48 -5.83
CA GLY A 65 5.37 4.75 -5.20
C GLY A 65 5.75 4.24 -3.81
N ALA A 66 5.75 2.91 -3.61
CA ALA A 66 6.20 2.31 -2.35
C ALA A 66 7.66 2.66 -2.05
N VAL A 67 7.99 2.96 -0.79
CA VAL A 67 9.27 3.57 -0.42
C VAL A 67 10.17 2.65 0.39
N MET A 68 9.61 1.91 1.36
CA MET A 68 10.38 1.20 2.37
C MET A 68 9.65 -0.03 2.91
N GLY A 69 10.37 -0.88 3.61
CA GLY A 69 9.86 -1.99 4.40
C GLY A 69 10.42 -1.98 5.82
N CYS A 70 10.04 -2.95 6.61
CA CYS A 70 10.49 -3.12 7.98
C CYS A 70 10.42 -4.61 8.40
N ASP A 71 10.99 -4.94 9.57
CA ASP A 71 11.12 -6.32 10.05
C ASP A 71 9.78 -7.09 10.22
N THR A 72 8.64 -6.43 10.04
CA THR A 72 7.32 -7.07 10.04
C THR A 72 6.76 -7.35 8.64
N TYR A 73 7.56 -7.14 7.59
CA TYR A 73 7.20 -7.40 6.20
C TYR A 73 7.62 -8.82 5.78
N PHE A 74 6.73 -9.79 6.00
CA PHE A 74 7.02 -11.22 5.80
C PHE A 74 6.70 -11.71 4.40
N ALA A 75 5.59 -11.26 3.82
CA ALA A 75 5.22 -11.63 2.46
C ALA A 75 6.18 -11.01 1.45
N VAL A 76 6.63 -9.78 1.69
CA VAL A 76 7.67 -9.12 0.91
C VAL A 76 9.01 -9.86 1.04
N ALA A 77 9.41 -10.25 2.27
CA ALA A 77 10.64 -11.01 2.47
C ALA A 77 10.61 -12.40 1.78
N GLU A 78 9.42 -13.02 1.70
CA GLU A 78 9.23 -14.25 0.92
C GLU A 78 9.38 -13.99 -0.59
N ALA A 79 8.84 -12.88 -1.10
CA ALA A 79 9.02 -12.46 -2.48
C ALA A 79 10.48 -12.12 -2.81
N GLU A 80 11.20 -11.41 -1.92
CA GLU A 80 12.63 -11.16 -2.04
C GLU A 80 13.42 -12.47 -2.19
N LYS A 81 13.17 -13.43 -1.30
CA LYS A 81 13.86 -14.72 -1.32
C LYS A 81 13.57 -15.49 -2.61
N PHE A 82 12.35 -15.48 -3.09
CA PHE A 82 11.96 -16.14 -4.34
C PHE A 82 12.58 -15.44 -5.56
N GLY A 83 12.51 -14.10 -5.60
CA GLY A 83 12.98 -13.29 -6.73
C GLY A 83 14.49 -12.99 -6.73
N GLY A 84 15.21 -13.32 -5.65
CA GLY A 84 16.64 -13.03 -5.52
C GLY A 84 16.95 -11.55 -5.27
N ALA A 85 15.96 -10.73 -4.89
CA ALA A 85 16.18 -9.37 -4.43
C ALA A 85 16.73 -9.36 -3.00
N SER A 86 17.31 -8.24 -2.57
CA SER A 86 17.73 -8.07 -1.19
C SER A 86 17.57 -6.60 -0.75
N HIS A 87 17.06 -6.42 0.47
CA HIS A 87 17.01 -5.11 1.06
C HIS A 87 18.37 -4.70 1.63
N ILE A 88 18.56 -3.40 1.74
CA ILE A 88 19.68 -2.77 2.43
C ILE A 88 19.13 -2.03 3.66
N GLY A 89 19.95 -1.83 4.68
CA GLY A 89 19.57 -0.99 5.81
C GLY A 89 18.99 0.33 5.30
N GLY A 90 17.86 0.72 5.87
CA GLY A 90 17.21 1.95 5.48
C GLY A 90 18.20 3.11 5.52
N PRO A 91 18.09 4.08 4.63
CA PRO A 91 18.89 5.29 4.76
C PRO A 91 18.70 5.79 6.17
N ALA A 92 19.78 6.24 6.78
CA ALA A 92 19.68 6.95 8.06
C ALA A 92 18.71 8.10 7.86
N MET A 93 17.42 7.85 8.11
CA MET A 93 16.35 8.81 7.84
C MET A 93 16.38 9.86 8.93
N GLY A 94 17.44 10.69 8.90
CA GLY A 94 17.36 11.96 9.58
C GLY A 94 16.04 12.59 9.18
N ARG A 95 15.24 12.99 10.16
CA ARG A 95 13.92 13.60 9.95
C ARG A 95 13.88 14.95 10.63
N LYS A 96 13.45 15.97 9.90
CA LYS A 96 13.00 17.24 10.50
C LYS A 96 11.49 17.30 10.45
N PHE A 97 10.90 17.79 11.52
CA PHE A 97 9.46 18.05 11.57
C PHE A 97 9.25 19.54 11.38
N MET A 98 8.40 19.91 10.45
CA MET A 98 8.24 21.29 9.97
C MET A 98 6.84 21.80 10.26
N THR A 99 6.73 23.11 10.46
CA THR A 99 5.45 23.86 10.41
C THR A 99 5.09 24.18 8.96
N THR A 100 3.88 24.67 8.73
CA THR A 100 3.42 25.14 7.40
C THR A 100 4.28 26.31 6.88
N GLU A 101 4.85 27.12 7.79
CA GLU A 101 5.73 28.26 7.44
C GLU A 101 7.19 27.82 7.22
N GLY A 102 7.47 26.51 7.19
CA GLY A 102 8.82 25.97 6.95
C GLY A 102 9.77 26.11 8.14
N LYS A 103 9.26 26.29 9.36
CA LYS A 103 10.09 26.31 10.59
C LYS A 103 10.17 24.93 11.23
N GLU A 104 11.29 24.62 11.85
CA GLU A 104 11.44 23.34 12.54
C GLU A 104 10.55 23.25 13.79
N LEU A 105 9.75 22.17 13.87
CA LEU A 105 8.87 21.88 15.00
C LEU A 105 9.61 21.01 16.04
N LYS A 106 9.79 21.55 17.24
CA LYS A 106 10.41 20.82 18.36
C LYS A 106 9.38 20.47 19.41
N LYS A 107 9.27 19.20 19.76
CA LYS A 107 8.40 18.72 20.83
C LYS A 107 9.10 18.76 22.17
N GLY A 108 8.41 19.21 23.21
CA GLY A 108 8.90 19.19 24.59
C GLY A 108 9.06 17.77 25.15
N LEU A 109 9.91 17.61 26.19
CA LEU A 109 10.14 16.31 26.81
C LEU A 109 8.86 15.68 27.40
N ALA A 110 8.03 16.49 28.07
CA ALA A 110 6.77 16.04 28.65
C ALA A 110 5.78 15.55 27.59
N GLU A 111 5.71 16.23 26.43
CA GLU A 111 4.88 15.81 25.29
C GLU A 111 5.36 14.46 24.72
N LYS A 112 6.66 14.31 24.53
CA LYS A 112 7.27 13.03 24.07
C LYS A 112 6.99 11.89 25.05
N LEU A 113 7.12 12.12 26.34
CA LEU A 113 6.86 11.12 27.36
C LEU A 113 5.37 10.70 27.37
N ASN A 114 4.44 11.66 27.34
CA ASN A 114 3.01 11.38 27.26
C ASN A 114 2.66 10.58 25.99
N MET A 115 3.21 10.96 24.85
CA MET A 115 3.04 10.23 23.57
C MET A 115 3.47 8.76 23.72
N LEU A 116 4.63 8.49 24.32
CA LEU A 116 5.12 7.12 24.52
C LEU A 116 4.26 6.32 25.52
N LEU A 117 3.79 6.94 26.60
CA LEU A 117 2.86 6.31 27.54
C LEU A 117 1.54 5.89 26.85
N LYS A 118 0.98 6.77 26.02
CA LYS A 118 -0.25 6.49 25.28
C LYS A 118 -0.02 5.44 24.19
N LEU A 119 1.13 5.46 23.51
CA LEU A 119 1.50 4.40 22.57
C LEU A 119 1.59 3.03 23.27
N ASN A 120 2.22 2.97 24.44
CA ASN A 120 2.29 1.72 25.22
C ASN A 120 0.91 1.22 25.64
N LYS A 121 0.02 2.15 26.06
CA LYS A 121 -1.36 1.81 26.39
C LYS A 121 -2.09 1.25 25.15
N MET A 122 -1.98 1.91 24.00
CA MET A 122 -2.60 1.47 22.75
C MET A 122 -2.07 0.09 22.32
N THR A 123 -0.77 -0.13 22.32
CA THR A 123 -0.18 -1.43 21.94
C THR A 123 -0.72 -2.58 22.82
N LYS A 124 -0.84 -2.35 24.15
CA LYS A 124 -1.41 -3.35 25.07
C LYS A 124 -2.90 -3.61 24.75
N LEU A 125 -3.65 -2.56 24.45
CA LEU A 125 -5.06 -2.67 24.09
C LEU A 125 -5.25 -3.45 22.78
N LEU A 126 -4.49 -3.12 21.74
CA LEU A 126 -4.53 -3.82 20.47
C LEU A 126 -4.23 -5.31 20.66
N LYS A 127 -3.17 -5.65 21.39
CA LYS A 127 -2.82 -7.03 21.68
C LYS A 127 -3.93 -7.78 22.43
N LYS A 128 -4.61 -7.13 23.38
CA LYS A 128 -5.60 -7.78 24.25
C LYS A 128 -6.98 -7.92 23.59
N LYS A 129 -7.45 -6.88 22.89
CA LYS A 129 -8.86 -6.79 22.43
C LYS A 129 -9.01 -7.01 20.92
N TYR A 130 -8.12 -6.41 20.10
CA TYR A 130 -8.30 -6.37 18.65
C TYR A 130 -7.43 -7.38 17.91
N TYR A 131 -6.59 -8.10 18.65
CA TYR A 131 -5.70 -9.08 18.07
C TYR A 131 -6.47 -10.29 17.49
N GLY A 132 -6.16 -10.67 16.23
CA GLY A 132 -6.83 -11.76 15.54
C GLY A 132 -7.96 -11.35 14.59
N TYR A 133 -8.39 -10.09 14.62
CA TYR A 133 -9.36 -9.52 13.70
C TYR A 133 -8.78 -8.28 13.04
N ASP A 134 -8.64 -8.31 11.74
CA ASP A 134 -8.16 -7.21 10.92
C ASP A 134 -9.26 -6.69 9.98
N VAL A 135 -8.85 -5.95 8.95
CA VAL A 135 -9.76 -5.30 7.99
C VAL A 135 -10.75 -6.28 7.38
N ASN A 136 -10.29 -7.45 6.96
CA ASN A 136 -11.13 -8.45 6.28
C ASN A 136 -11.59 -9.58 7.20
N GLY A 137 -11.42 -9.46 8.52
CA GLY A 137 -11.79 -10.51 9.48
C GLY A 137 -10.90 -11.74 9.43
N HIS A 138 -9.88 -11.75 8.58
CA HIS A 138 -8.89 -12.82 8.45
C HIS A 138 -7.58 -12.39 9.06
N ARG A 139 -6.83 -13.39 9.50
CA ARG A 139 -5.51 -13.13 10.01
C ARG A 139 -4.54 -14.21 9.62
N GLY A 140 -3.41 -13.77 9.13
CA GLY A 140 -2.20 -14.57 9.08
C GLY A 140 -1.69 -14.91 10.47
N VAL A 141 -0.47 -15.35 10.59
CA VAL A 141 0.16 -15.68 11.87
C VAL A 141 0.04 -14.51 12.82
N ALA A 142 -0.41 -14.77 14.03
CA ALA A 142 -0.48 -13.78 15.08
C ALA A 142 0.92 -13.17 15.31
N LYS A 143 1.07 -11.84 15.16
CA LYS A 143 2.38 -11.16 15.29
C LYS A 143 3.12 -11.41 16.61
N GLY A 144 2.47 -11.93 17.63
CA GLY A 144 3.09 -12.40 18.88
C GLY A 144 3.67 -13.80 18.82
N GLU A 145 3.46 -14.53 17.73
CA GLU A 145 4.01 -15.87 17.50
C GLU A 145 5.26 -15.83 16.59
N TYR A 146 5.67 -14.65 16.16
CA TYR A 146 6.90 -14.45 15.41
C TYR A 146 8.12 -14.46 16.35
N ASP A 147 8.98 -15.41 16.11
CA ASP A 147 10.32 -15.47 16.70
C ASP A 147 11.40 -14.75 15.84
N GLY A 148 10.97 -14.06 14.79
CA GLY A 148 11.84 -13.41 13.80
C GLY A 148 12.20 -14.30 12.62
N SER A 149 11.71 -15.54 12.58
CA SER A 149 11.84 -16.42 11.42
C SER A 149 10.64 -16.24 10.46
N LEU A 150 10.89 -16.43 9.15
CA LEU A 150 9.79 -16.56 8.21
C LEU A 150 9.00 -17.82 8.53
N PRO A 151 7.64 -17.75 8.55
CA PRO A 151 6.82 -18.92 8.78
C PRO A 151 7.10 -19.94 7.67
N THR A 152 7.65 -21.09 8.05
CA THR A 152 7.98 -22.19 7.12
C THR A 152 6.74 -22.91 6.60
N THR A 153 5.64 -22.80 7.33
CA THR A 153 4.31 -23.28 6.94
C THR A 153 3.28 -22.28 7.44
N PRO A 154 2.63 -21.53 6.59
CA PRO A 154 1.57 -20.65 6.99
C PRO A 154 0.32 -21.46 7.28
N GLU A 155 0.19 -22.01 8.46
CA GLU A 155 -1.11 -22.34 9.01
C GLU A 155 -1.78 -21.02 9.40
N LEU A 156 -2.50 -20.46 8.44
CA LEU A 156 -3.32 -19.28 8.70
C LEU A 156 -4.40 -19.65 9.72
N LYS A 157 -4.33 -19.05 10.88
CA LYS A 157 -5.45 -19.07 11.83
C LYS A 157 -6.53 -18.14 11.30
N ILE A 158 -7.33 -18.62 10.37
CA ILE A 158 -8.53 -17.92 9.93
C ILE A 158 -9.48 -17.87 11.09
N VAL A 159 -9.76 -16.67 11.59
CA VAL A 159 -10.78 -16.49 12.61
C VAL A 159 -12.14 -16.58 11.92
N LYS A 160 -12.88 -17.66 12.20
CA LYS A 160 -14.22 -17.87 11.66
C LYS A 160 -15.25 -17.06 12.44
N GLY A 161 -16.23 -16.51 11.74
CA GLY A 161 -17.36 -15.79 12.29
C GLY A 161 -17.27 -14.28 12.15
N LYS A 162 -18.30 -13.59 12.63
CA LYS A 162 -18.34 -12.12 12.55
C LYS A 162 -17.27 -11.50 13.45
N ASN A 163 -16.60 -10.47 12.95
CA ASN A 163 -15.66 -9.69 13.73
C ASN A 163 -16.37 -8.99 14.90
N PRO A 164 -16.13 -9.37 16.17
CA PRO A 164 -16.80 -8.79 17.32
C PRO A 164 -16.40 -7.33 17.56
N ASN A 165 -15.34 -6.87 16.92
CA ASN A 165 -14.80 -5.52 17.06
C ASN A 165 -15.22 -4.62 15.89
N LEU A 166 -16.10 -5.08 15.00
CA LEU A 166 -16.50 -4.37 13.79
C LEU A 166 -16.96 -2.93 14.08
N LYS A 167 -17.77 -2.75 15.11
CA LYS A 167 -18.26 -1.44 15.54
C LYS A 167 -17.12 -0.48 15.93
N ASP A 168 -16.14 -0.97 16.67
CA ASP A 168 -15.02 -0.13 17.11
C ASP A 168 -14.06 0.16 15.94
N LEU A 169 -13.79 -0.85 15.11
CA LEU A 169 -12.86 -0.76 14.00
C LEU A 169 -13.39 0.04 12.81
N SER A 170 -14.71 0.16 12.70
CA SER A 170 -15.35 0.95 11.64
C SER A 170 -15.36 2.46 11.90
N MET A 171 -15.18 2.89 13.16
CA MET A 171 -15.17 4.32 13.45
C MET A 171 -13.90 5.00 12.91
N PRO A 172 -13.94 6.31 12.60
CA PRO A 172 -12.76 7.08 12.26
C PRO A 172 -11.64 6.91 13.30
N PHE A 173 -10.39 6.85 12.87
CA PHE A 173 -9.28 6.56 13.78
C PHE A 173 -9.10 7.61 14.88
N SER A 174 -9.41 8.88 14.59
CA SER A 174 -9.42 9.93 15.60
C SER A 174 -10.40 9.64 16.75
N GLU A 175 -11.60 9.16 16.43
CA GLU A 175 -12.61 8.77 17.42
C GLU A 175 -12.19 7.50 18.17
N PHE A 176 -11.59 6.54 17.47
CA PHE A 176 -11.02 5.35 18.08
C PHE A 176 -9.95 5.70 19.13
N LEU A 177 -9.05 6.63 18.80
CA LEU A 177 -8.03 7.13 19.74
C LEU A 177 -8.68 7.82 20.95
N LYS A 178 -9.69 8.65 20.72
CA LYS A 178 -10.44 9.36 21.76
C LYS A 178 -11.16 8.41 22.68
N MET A 179 -11.91 7.46 22.14
CA MET A 179 -12.62 6.41 22.92
C MET A 179 -11.65 5.68 23.85
N ASN A 180 -10.42 5.42 23.39
CA ASN A 180 -9.40 4.72 24.14
C ASN A 180 -8.49 5.66 24.99
N LYS A 181 -8.73 6.97 25.00
CA LYS A 181 -7.93 8.00 25.70
C LYS A 181 -6.44 7.91 25.31
N CYS A 182 -6.16 7.82 24.00
CA CYS A 182 -4.83 7.65 23.42
C CYS A 182 -4.47 8.71 22.38
N GLU A 183 -5.17 9.85 22.33
CA GLU A 183 -5.02 10.92 21.34
C GLU A 183 -3.59 11.46 21.26
N ALA A 184 -2.91 11.56 22.41
CA ALA A 184 -1.53 12.02 22.45
C ALA A 184 -0.54 11.12 21.70
N ALA A 185 -0.93 9.90 21.34
CA ALA A 185 -0.13 8.99 20.51
C ALA A 185 -0.36 9.18 18.99
N ALA A 186 -1.38 9.93 18.58
CA ALA A 186 -1.72 10.14 17.16
C ALA A 186 -0.53 10.51 16.27
N PRO A 187 0.42 11.39 16.68
CA PRO A 187 1.56 11.74 15.84
C PRO A 187 2.43 10.55 15.43
N VAL A 188 2.41 9.45 16.20
CA VAL A 188 3.19 8.23 15.88
C VAL A 188 2.65 7.53 14.62
N TRP A 189 1.33 7.50 14.48
CA TRP A 189 0.64 6.96 13.30
C TRP A 189 0.55 7.96 12.16
N LYS A 190 0.39 9.25 12.46
CA LYS A 190 0.22 10.30 11.45
C LYS A 190 1.41 10.38 10.48
N GLY A 191 2.63 10.25 10.99
CA GLY A 191 3.84 10.27 10.16
C GLY A 191 3.83 9.21 9.05
N PRO A 192 3.78 7.91 9.36
CA PRO A 192 3.80 6.87 8.33
C PRO A 192 2.45 6.68 7.60
N PHE A 193 1.34 7.18 8.10
CA PHE A 193 0.03 7.02 7.47
C PHE A 193 -0.35 8.22 6.61
N THR A 194 -0.67 9.35 7.23
CA THR A 194 -1.16 10.53 6.50
C THR A 194 -0.12 11.08 5.54
N SER A 195 1.17 11.12 5.93
CA SER A 195 2.22 11.69 5.08
C SER A 195 2.43 10.94 3.77
N PHE A 196 2.07 9.66 3.73
CA PHE A 196 2.14 8.82 2.53
C PHE A 196 0.80 8.65 1.81
N GLY A 197 -0.15 9.56 2.05
CA GLY A 197 -1.35 9.68 1.24
C GLY A 197 -2.53 8.78 1.63
N TYR A 198 -2.48 8.08 2.76
CA TYR A 198 -3.55 7.16 3.19
C TYR A 198 -4.77 7.85 3.83
N GLY A 199 -4.83 9.18 3.79
CA GLY A 199 -5.96 9.96 4.30
C GLY A 199 -5.75 10.51 5.71
N TYR A 200 -6.81 11.13 6.22
CA TYR A 200 -6.84 11.80 7.52
C TYR A 200 -7.58 10.95 8.56
N PHE A 201 -7.24 11.11 9.84
CA PHE A 201 -7.77 10.25 10.90
C PHE A 201 -9.23 10.48 11.25
N ASP A 202 -9.81 11.58 10.81
CA ASP A 202 -11.22 11.92 11.01
C ASP A 202 -12.15 11.27 9.96
N GLU A 203 -11.60 10.73 8.88
CA GLU A 203 -12.36 10.07 7.81
C GLU A 203 -12.08 8.58 7.70
N ILE A 204 -10.84 8.13 7.98
CA ILE A 204 -10.42 6.75 7.72
C ILE A 204 -10.79 5.83 8.89
N PRO A 205 -11.49 4.71 8.63
CA PRO A 205 -11.77 3.68 9.62
C PRO A 205 -10.52 3.19 10.35
N ALA A 206 -10.62 3.02 11.66
CA ALA A 206 -9.51 2.57 12.50
C ALA A 206 -8.91 1.24 12.02
N ALA A 207 -9.72 0.37 11.43
CA ALA A 207 -9.29 -0.89 10.85
C ALA A 207 -8.12 -0.74 9.88
N TYR A 208 -8.20 0.21 8.94
CA TYR A 208 -7.15 0.43 7.94
C TYR A 208 -5.85 0.91 8.56
N VAL A 209 -5.94 1.86 9.50
CA VAL A 209 -4.75 2.37 10.19
C VAL A 209 -4.06 1.27 11.00
N LEU A 210 -4.85 0.41 11.65
CA LEU A 210 -4.34 -0.66 12.51
C LEU A 210 -3.91 -1.90 11.73
N LYS A 211 -4.44 -2.13 10.53
CA LYS A 211 -3.98 -3.19 9.62
C LYS A 211 -2.53 -2.91 9.19
N TYR A 212 -2.26 -1.72 8.71
CA TYR A 212 -0.93 -1.29 8.29
C TYR A 212 0.02 -1.08 9.48
N LEU A 213 -0.41 -0.31 10.48
CA LEU A 213 0.42 0.17 11.57
C LEU A 213 -0.06 -0.39 12.92
N ASP A 214 -0.02 -1.68 13.07
CA ASP A 214 -0.30 -2.33 14.35
C ASP A 214 0.73 -1.96 15.43
N GLY A 215 0.54 -2.49 16.63
CA GLY A 215 1.41 -2.16 17.76
C GLY A 215 2.89 -2.54 17.61
N PHE A 216 3.23 -3.41 16.66
CA PHE A 216 4.62 -3.79 16.36
C PHE A 216 5.18 -2.98 15.20
N THR A 217 4.47 -2.91 14.08
CA THR A 217 4.89 -2.19 12.87
C THR A 217 5.08 -0.70 13.13
N VAL A 218 4.15 -0.05 13.84
CA VAL A 218 4.26 1.37 14.17
C VAL A 218 5.54 1.70 14.97
N ARG A 219 6.04 0.75 15.76
CA ARG A 219 7.29 0.93 16.51
C ARG A 219 8.54 0.88 15.64
N GLN A 220 8.49 0.17 14.51
CA GLN A 220 9.59 0.16 13.54
C GLN A 220 9.81 1.58 12.99
N PHE A 221 8.73 2.30 12.73
CA PHE A 221 8.78 3.70 12.26
C PHE A 221 9.31 4.70 13.30
N LEU A 222 9.33 4.35 14.59
CA LEU A 222 9.97 5.17 15.62
C LEU A 222 11.49 4.98 15.66
N SER A 223 11.97 3.82 15.22
CA SER A 223 13.38 3.45 15.25
C SER A 223 13.95 3.44 13.84
N VAL A 224 14.64 4.52 13.48
CA VAL A 224 15.21 4.73 12.13
C VAL A 224 16.03 3.55 11.62
N GLY A 225 16.72 2.81 12.50
CA GLY A 225 17.55 1.66 12.12
C GLY A 225 16.80 0.36 11.81
N LYS A 226 15.47 0.38 11.88
CA LYS A 226 14.62 -0.81 11.61
C LYS A 226 13.82 -0.74 10.31
N LEU A 227 13.95 0.36 9.59
CA LEU A 227 13.42 0.50 8.24
C LEU A 227 14.48 0.07 7.24
N TRP A 228 14.06 -0.50 6.14
CA TRP A 228 14.90 -0.96 5.05
C TRP A 228 14.36 -0.48 3.72
N THR A 229 15.21 -0.50 2.71
CA THR A 229 14.88 -0.19 1.33
C THR A 229 15.69 -1.11 0.41
N TRP A 230 15.46 -1.04 -0.89
CA TRP A 230 16.17 -1.87 -1.87
C TRP A 230 17.08 -0.99 -2.72
N LYS A 231 18.31 -1.44 -2.97
CA LYS A 231 19.27 -0.67 -3.77
C LYS A 231 18.69 -0.31 -5.14
N ASP A 232 18.04 -1.28 -5.78
CA ASP A 232 17.42 -1.12 -7.10
C ASP A 232 15.92 -0.76 -7.02
N GLY A 233 15.45 -0.35 -5.85
CA GLY A 233 14.09 0.10 -5.60
C GLY A 233 13.11 -1.02 -5.28
N THR A 234 11.92 -0.64 -4.78
CA THR A 234 10.85 -1.58 -4.42
C THR A 234 10.32 -2.35 -5.63
N GLN A 235 10.38 -1.77 -6.83
CA GLN A 235 10.02 -2.44 -8.08
C GLN A 235 10.86 -3.68 -8.34
N SER A 236 12.13 -3.67 -7.98
CA SER A 236 13.08 -4.77 -8.24
C SER A 236 12.68 -6.08 -7.55
N ILE A 237 11.92 -6.03 -6.46
CA ILE A 237 11.38 -7.23 -5.79
C ILE A 237 10.49 -7.99 -6.77
N TRP A 238 9.54 -7.28 -7.36
CA TRP A 238 8.50 -7.85 -8.23
C TRP A 238 9.05 -8.22 -9.61
N GLU A 239 10.01 -7.46 -10.11
CA GLU A 239 10.79 -7.84 -11.31
C GLU A 239 11.57 -9.12 -11.07
N GLY A 240 12.16 -9.27 -9.89
CA GLY A 240 12.83 -10.50 -9.47
C GLY A 240 11.87 -11.69 -9.41
N VAL A 241 10.71 -11.53 -8.77
CA VAL A 241 9.66 -12.56 -8.75
C VAL A 241 9.26 -12.93 -10.16
N ASN A 242 8.88 -11.95 -10.98
CA ASN A 242 8.45 -12.17 -12.36
C ASN A 242 9.46 -12.94 -13.20
N LYS A 243 10.74 -12.63 -13.03
CA LYS A 243 11.84 -13.31 -13.73
C LYS A 243 11.98 -14.78 -13.35
N HIS A 244 11.67 -15.14 -12.11
CA HIS A 244 11.83 -16.50 -11.58
C HIS A 244 10.55 -17.34 -11.69
N LEU A 245 9.40 -16.73 -12.04
CA LEU A 245 8.20 -17.49 -12.38
C LEU A 245 8.40 -18.32 -13.63
N LYS A 246 7.76 -19.50 -13.69
CA LYS A 246 7.73 -20.36 -14.90
C LYS A 246 7.06 -19.64 -16.07
N HIS A 247 6.03 -18.85 -15.78
CA HIS A 247 5.27 -18.07 -16.75
C HIS A 247 5.29 -16.59 -16.32
N PRO A 248 6.32 -15.82 -16.73
CA PRO A 248 6.39 -14.39 -16.48
C PRO A 248 5.17 -13.64 -17.07
N ALA A 249 4.83 -12.51 -16.49
CA ALA A 249 3.71 -11.68 -16.93
C ALA A 249 3.86 -11.23 -18.39
N ILE A 250 2.78 -11.34 -19.15
CA ILE A 250 2.66 -10.80 -20.51
C ILE A 250 2.34 -9.30 -20.39
N LEU A 251 3.34 -8.49 -20.67
CA LEU A 251 3.27 -7.02 -20.57
C LEU A 251 2.56 -6.40 -21.78
N ASN A 252 2.17 -5.12 -21.67
CA ASN A 252 1.45 -4.37 -22.70
C ASN A 252 0.15 -5.08 -23.17
N THR A 253 -0.47 -5.82 -22.25
CA THR A 253 -1.65 -6.63 -22.53
C THR A 253 -2.77 -6.26 -21.56
N GLU A 254 -3.71 -5.46 -22.04
CA GLU A 254 -4.87 -5.03 -21.28
C GLU A 254 -6.03 -6.02 -21.42
N VAL A 255 -6.58 -6.45 -20.29
CA VAL A 255 -7.87 -7.16 -20.27
C VAL A 255 -8.98 -6.13 -20.48
N THR A 256 -9.67 -6.22 -21.63
CA THR A 256 -10.66 -5.22 -22.04
C THR A 256 -12.10 -5.72 -21.93
N LYS A 257 -12.30 -7.05 -21.80
CA LYS A 257 -13.62 -7.64 -21.57
C LYS A 257 -13.50 -8.99 -20.88
N ILE A 258 -14.44 -9.27 -19.97
CA ILE A 258 -14.62 -10.58 -19.33
C ILE A 258 -16.06 -11.02 -19.49
N GLU A 259 -16.27 -12.26 -19.90
CA GLU A 259 -17.57 -12.92 -19.98
C GLU A 259 -17.48 -14.27 -19.26
N ARG A 260 -18.19 -14.41 -18.16
CA ARG A 260 -18.24 -15.63 -17.36
C ARG A 260 -19.37 -16.52 -17.86
N LYS A 261 -19.06 -17.74 -18.19
CA LYS A 261 -20.01 -18.79 -18.58
C LYS A 261 -20.18 -19.80 -17.44
N GLU A 262 -21.00 -20.80 -17.63
CA GLU A 262 -21.29 -21.81 -16.63
C GLU A 262 -20.04 -22.61 -16.23
N ASP A 263 -19.17 -22.91 -17.19
CA ASP A 263 -18.00 -23.79 -17.02
C ASP A 263 -16.64 -23.12 -17.27
N LYS A 264 -16.62 -21.87 -17.73
CA LYS A 264 -15.40 -21.15 -18.11
C LYS A 264 -15.55 -19.63 -18.13
N VAL A 265 -14.43 -18.95 -18.26
CA VAL A 265 -14.35 -17.51 -18.41
C VAL A 265 -13.68 -17.16 -19.74
N LEU A 266 -14.29 -16.27 -20.51
CA LEU A 266 -13.74 -15.68 -21.72
C LEU A 266 -13.09 -14.33 -21.37
N VAL A 267 -11.81 -14.17 -21.68
CA VAL A 267 -11.03 -12.98 -21.42
C VAL A 267 -10.56 -12.37 -22.73
N THR A 268 -11.02 -11.16 -23.06
CA THR A 268 -10.61 -10.44 -24.27
C THR A 268 -9.45 -9.53 -23.98
N LEU A 269 -8.40 -9.64 -24.77
CA LEU A 269 -7.11 -8.97 -24.63
C LEU A 269 -6.97 -7.86 -25.70
N ASN A 270 -6.62 -6.65 -25.30
CA ASN A 270 -6.40 -5.49 -26.18
C ASN A 270 -7.56 -5.23 -27.17
N GLY A 271 -8.78 -5.64 -26.81
CA GLY A 271 -9.98 -5.50 -27.67
C GLY A 271 -10.00 -6.39 -28.91
N LYS A 272 -9.15 -7.43 -28.99
CA LYS A 272 -8.99 -8.27 -30.20
C LYS A 272 -9.09 -9.76 -29.93
N ASP A 273 -8.12 -10.30 -29.18
CA ASP A 273 -8.00 -11.73 -29.00
C ASP A 273 -8.78 -12.18 -27.77
N THR A 274 -9.44 -13.32 -27.84
CA THR A 274 -10.20 -13.89 -26.70
C THR A 274 -9.64 -15.25 -26.34
N GLU A 275 -9.34 -15.45 -25.07
CA GLU A 275 -8.84 -16.68 -24.51
C GLU A 275 -9.79 -17.25 -23.45
N GLU A 276 -9.77 -18.56 -23.26
CA GLU A 276 -10.61 -19.30 -22.31
C GLU A 276 -9.82 -19.68 -21.06
N PHE A 277 -10.44 -19.54 -19.89
CA PHE A 277 -9.87 -19.90 -18.59
C PHE A 277 -10.91 -20.63 -17.74
N ASP A 278 -10.43 -21.46 -16.80
CA ASP A 278 -11.29 -22.11 -15.82
C ASP A 278 -11.61 -21.15 -14.65
N ASP A 279 -10.63 -20.34 -14.25
CA ASP A 279 -10.79 -19.34 -13.18
C ASP A 279 -10.02 -18.06 -13.51
N ILE A 280 -10.50 -16.93 -12.96
CA ILE A 280 -9.80 -15.65 -13.02
C ILE A 280 -9.53 -15.12 -11.61
N ILE A 281 -8.38 -14.47 -11.44
CA ILE A 281 -7.99 -13.78 -10.19
C ILE A 281 -7.75 -12.31 -10.52
N ILE A 282 -8.61 -11.44 -9.98
CA ILE A 282 -8.54 -9.99 -10.22
C ILE A 282 -7.63 -9.36 -9.18
N CYS A 283 -6.44 -8.93 -9.62
CA CYS A 283 -5.42 -8.29 -8.80
C CYS A 283 -5.28 -6.78 -9.10
N THR A 284 -6.24 -6.22 -9.82
CA THR A 284 -6.39 -4.80 -10.15
C THR A 284 -7.47 -4.16 -9.26
N PRO A 285 -7.63 -2.82 -9.25
CA PRO A 285 -8.72 -2.18 -8.53
C PRO A 285 -10.09 -2.73 -8.94
N LEU A 286 -10.87 -3.19 -7.94
CA LEU A 286 -12.11 -3.95 -8.20
C LEU A 286 -13.21 -3.11 -8.84
N GLU A 287 -13.28 -1.82 -8.56
CA GLU A 287 -14.25 -0.91 -9.21
C GLU A 287 -13.97 -0.73 -10.71
N LEU A 288 -12.73 -0.96 -11.16
CA LEU A 288 -12.42 -0.98 -12.58
C LEU A 288 -12.99 -2.21 -13.29
N PHE A 289 -13.17 -3.33 -12.57
CA PHE A 289 -13.82 -4.52 -13.12
C PHE A 289 -15.22 -4.22 -13.62
N LEU A 290 -15.93 -3.27 -13.00
CA LEU A 290 -17.26 -2.83 -13.46
C LEU A 290 -17.27 -2.28 -14.89
N LYS A 291 -16.12 -1.88 -15.43
CA LYS A 291 -16.00 -1.30 -16.78
C LYS A 291 -15.79 -2.34 -17.87
N TYR A 292 -15.20 -3.50 -17.50
CA TYR A 292 -14.82 -4.52 -18.50
C TYR A 292 -15.35 -5.92 -18.16
N GLY A 293 -15.92 -6.13 -16.98
CA GLY A 293 -16.53 -7.40 -16.57
C GLY A 293 -18.05 -7.44 -16.76
N ASP A 294 -18.57 -8.64 -16.89
CA ASP A 294 -20.01 -8.94 -16.87
C ASP A 294 -20.56 -8.95 -15.43
N SER A 295 -20.36 -7.84 -14.74
CA SER A 295 -20.58 -7.73 -13.30
C SER A 295 -22.00 -8.06 -12.86
N THR A 296 -22.12 -8.90 -11.83
CA THR A 296 -23.39 -9.18 -11.15
C THR A 296 -23.89 -7.95 -10.39
N GLU A 297 -25.17 -7.93 -10.02
CA GLU A 297 -25.73 -6.83 -9.21
C GLU A 297 -25.04 -6.68 -7.86
N GLN A 298 -24.60 -7.80 -7.25
CA GLN A 298 -23.86 -7.78 -6.00
C GLN A 298 -22.46 -7.15 -6.16
N GLU A 299 -21.74 -7.46 -7.25
CA GLU A 299 -20.46 -6.83 -7.57
C GLU A 299 -20.63 -5.34 -7.83
N LYS A 300 -21.64 -4.94 -8.59
CA LYS A 300 -21.96 -3.53 -8.84
C LYS A 300 -22.24 -2.79 -7.54
N GLU A 301 -23.09 -3.36 -6.66
CA GLU A 301 -23.42 -2.77 -5.37
C GLU A 301 -22.17 -2.59 -4.49
N LEU A 302 -21.30 -3.59 -4.42
CA LEU A 302 -20.15 -3.57 -3.51
C LEU A 302 -18.99 -2.75 -4.10
N PHE A 303 -18.65 -2.94 -5.35
CA PHE A 303 -17.46 -2.30 -5.93
C PHE A 303 -17.67 -0.82 -6.23
N SER A 304 -18.91 -0.36 -6.45
CA SER A 304 -19.21 1.08 -6.55
C SER A 304 -19.01 1.87 -5.25
N LYS A 305 -18.87 1.19 -4.12
CA LYS A 305 -18.62 1.80 -2.80
C LYS A 305 -17.13 2.04 -2.52
N ILE A 306 -16.25 1.54 -3.39
CA ILE A 306 -14.81 1.75 -3.25
C ILE A 306 -14.48 3.20 -3.60
N VAL A 307 -13.83 3.88 -2.70
CA VAL A 307 -13.36 5.25 -2.85
C VAL A 307 -11.83 5.31 -2.81
N HIS A 308 -11.27 6.39 -3.34
CA HIS A 308 -9.83 6.58 -3.47
C HIS A 308 -9.37 7.90 -2.89
N LYS A 309 -8.07 7.99 -2.67
CA LYS A 309 -7.39 9.23 -2.34
C LYS A 309 -6.75 9.83 -3.58
N GLU A 310 -6.98 11.11 -3.78
CA GLU A 310 -6.34 11.93 -4.80
C GLU A 310 -4.93 12.33 -4.34
N TYR A 311 -3.94 11.57 -4.77
CA TYR A 311 -2.59 11.62 -4.26
C TYR A 311 -1.57 11.66 -5.39
N PHE A 312 -0.58 12.55 -5.30
CA PHE A 312 0.48 12.60 -6.29
C PHE A 312 1.86 12.73 -5.65
N THR A 313 2.85 12.29 -6.41
CA THR A 313 4.27 12.41 -6.08
C THR A 313 5.01 13.20 -7.13
N MET A 314 5.97 14.03 -6.72
CA MET A 314 6.84 14.75 -7.64
C MET A 314 8.30 14.51 -7.27
N ALA A 315 9.11 14.14 -8.25
CA ALA A 315 10.57 14.19 -8.14
C ALA A 315 11.05 15.57 -8.54
N VAL A 316 11.60 16.30 -7.58
CA VAL A 316 12.06 17.70 -7.80
C VAL A 316 13.49 17.89 -7.34
N ARG A 317 14.21 18.75 -8.04
CA ARG A 317 15.55 19.23 -7.63
C ARG A 317 15.42 20.58 -6.97
N THR A 318 16.11 20.75 -5.85
CA THR A 318 16.07 21.98 -5.06
C THR A 318 17.44 22.66 -5.00
N THR A 319 17.49 23.86 -4.45
CA THR A 319 18.71 24.57 -4.10
C THR A 319 18.52 25.25 -2.74
N PRO A 320 19.33 24.92 -1.73
CA PRO A 320 20.34 23.86 -1.72
C PRO A 320 19.73 22.45 -1.80
N ASP A 321 20.59 21.44 -1.98
CA ASP A 321 20.17 20.05 -1.78
C ASP A 321 19.88 19.84 -0.30
N PRO A 322 18.76 19.20 0.09
CA PRO A 322 18.54 18.83 1.47
C PRO A 322 19.45 17.66 1.86
N ASP A 323 19.75 17.56 3.13
CA ASP A 323 20.56 16.48 3.73
C ASP A 323 19.72 15.34 4.31
N ILE A 324 18.42 15.60 4.55
CA ILE A 324 17.48 14.68 5.18
C ILE A 324 16.05 14.93 4.71
N SER A 325 15.13 14.01 5.06
CA SER A 325 13.69 14.14 4.77
C SER A 325 13.00 15.12 5.73
N TYR A 326 12.04 15.92 5.23
CA TYR A 326 11.24 16.83 6.05
C TYR A 326 9.78 16.39 6.08
N TYR A 327 9.21 16.34 7.28
CA TYR A 327 7.81 16.00 7.55
C TYR A 327 7.07 17.26 8.02
N PHE A 328 6.11 17.72 7.23
CA PHE A 328 5.31 18.91 7.50
C PHE A 328 4.06 18.52 8.28
N PHE A 329 4.21 18.23 9.57
CA PHE A 329 3.11 17.73 10.42
C PHE A 329 1.91 18.68 10.49
N ALA A 330 2.15 19.98 10.37
CA ALA A 330 1.09 20.98 10.34
C ALA A 330 0.25 20.91 9.05
N ASN A 331 0.81 20.34 7.97
CA ASN A 331 0.11 20.17 6.69
C ASN A 331 -0.66 18.83 6.60
N MET A 332 -0.67 18.03 7.67
CA MET A 332 -1.34 16.73 7.70
C MET A 332 -2.72 16.83 8.35
N THR A 333 -3.51 17.81 7.92
CA THR A 333 -4.89 18.03 8.36
C THR A 333 -5.80 18.26 7.15
N PRO A 334 -7.12 18.04 7.25
CA PRO A 334 -8.05 18.27 6.15
C PRO A 334 -8.02 19.71 5.60
N GLU A 335 -7.80 20.68 6.48
CA GLU A 335 -7.78 22.12 6.14
C GLU A 335 -6.56 22.47 5.27
N THR A 336 -5.49 21.69 5.37
CA THR A 336 -4.24 21.89 4.64
C THR A 336 -4.05 20.86 3.51
N ARG A 337 -5.15 20.23 3.04
CA ARG A 337 -5.09 19.37 1.86
C ARG A 337 -4.55 20.14 0.66
N GLY A 338 -3.79 19.48 -0.18
CA GLY A 338 -3.07 20.10 -1.29
C GLY A 338 -1.70 20.69 -0.92
N HIS A 339 -1.35 20.75 0.36
CA HIS A 339 -0.02 21.12 0.83
C HIS A 339 0.97 19.95 0.86
N LEU A 340 2.26 20.26 0.81
CA LEU A 340 3.34 19.29 0.97
C LEU A 340 3.28 18.63 2.35
N MET A 341 3.13 17.30 2.39
CA MET A 341 3.10 16.55 3.65
C MET A 341 4.49 16.04 4.05
N VAL A 342 5.24 15.50 3.11
CA VAL A 342 6.61 15.03 3.30
C VAL A 342 7.37 15.13 1.99
N PHE A 343 8.67 15.34 2.05
CA PHE A 343 9.55 14.92 0.99
C PHE A 343 10.55 13.89 1.48
N TYR A 344 10.85 12.94 0.63
CA TYR A 344 11.76 11.84 0.91
C TYR A 344 13.10 12.07 0.23
N HIS A 345 14.17 12.07 1.04
CA HIS A 345 15.56 12.13 0.61
C HIS A 345 16.17 10.73 0.71
N ARG A 346 16.48 10.11 -0.42
CA ARG A 346 16.78 8.69 -0.48
C ARG A 346 18.24 8.34 -0.22
N TRP A 347 19.17 9.08 -0.83
CA TRP A 347 20.57 8.71 -0.88
C TRP A 347 21.43 9.67 -0.05
N PRO A 348 21.71 9.34 1.25
CA PRO A 348 22.56 10.19 2.08
C PRO A 348 23.93 10.42 1.46
N GLY A 349 24.40 11.68 1.46
CA GLY A 349 25.69 12.07 0.92
C GLY A 349 25.77 12.15 -0.62
N VAL A 350 24.70 11.85 -1.32
CA VAL A 350 24.63 12.02 -2.79
C VAL A 350 24.06 13.40 -3.13
N ILE A 351 24.86 14.24 -3.75
CA ILE A 351 24.44 15.58 -4.18
C ILE A 351 23.70 15.53 -5.53
N ASN A 352 22.96 16.60 -5.82
CA ASN A 352 22.14 16.71 -7.03
C ASN A 352 21.16 15.55 -7.19
N GLN A 353 20.68 14.94 -6.11
CA GLN A 353 19.61 13.98 -6.20
C GLN A 353 18.24 14.68 -6.17
N PRO A 354 17.24 14.20 -6.91
CA PRO A 354 15.89 14.69 -6.71
C PRO A 354 15.33 14.18 -5.37
N VAL A 355 14.56 15.02 -4.71
CA VAL A 355 13.70 14.58 -3.61
C VAL A 355 12.32 14.26 -4.14
N VAL A 356 11.64 13.30 -3.53
CA VAL A 356 10.27 12.95 -3.90
C VAL A 356 9.31 13.55 -2.89
N THR A 357 8.42 14.40 -3.36
CA THR A 357 7.37 15.05 -2.55
C THR A 357 6.09 14.24 -2.58
N PHE A 358 5.29 14.33 -1.52
CA PHE A 358 4.06 13.60 -1.32
C PHE A 358 2.95 14.56 -0.91
N THR A 359 1.86 14.59 -1.68
CA THR A 359 0.75 15.53 -1.50
C THR A 359 -0.59 14.83 -1.70
N LEU A 360 -1.52 15.05 -0.76
CA LEU A 360 -2.89 14.55 -0.76
C LEU A 360 -3.84 15.72 -1.02
N ARG A 361 -4.77 15.57 -2.00
CA ARG A 361 -5.62 16.67 -2.49
C ARG A 361 -7.07 16.62 -2.00
N ASN A 362 -7.54 15.46 -1.56
CA ASN A 362 -8.94 15.27 -1.20
C ASN A 362 -9.14 14.87 0.26
N HIS A 363 -10.36 15.11 0.74
CA HIS A 363 -10.89 14.67 2.02
C HIS A 363 -12.39 14.40 1.86
N GLU A 364 -12.92 13.38 2.50
CA GLU A 364 -14.34 13.03 2.42
C GLU A 364 -15.23 14.22 2.84
N GLY A 365 -16.21 14.55 2.01
CA GLY A 365 -17.12 15.66 2.26
C GLY A 365 -16.57 17.06 1.96
N CYS A 366 -15.35 17.17 1.46
CA CYS A 366 -14.76 18.43 1.00
C CYS A 366 -14.55 18.43 -0.51
N GLU A 367 -14.54 19.61 -1.12
CA GLU A 367 -14.13 19.77 -2.50
C GLU A 367 -12.64 19.46 -2.67
N ASP A 368 -12.29 18.72 -3.73
CA ASP A 368 -10.91 18.38 -4.02
C ASP A 368 -10.11 19.62 -4.42
N VAL A 369 -8.86 19.70 -3.96
CA VAL A 369 -7.95 20.74 -4.43
C VAL A 369 -7.54 20.41 -5.86
N PRO A 370 -7.73 21.33 -6.84
CA PRO A 370 -7.29 21.10 -8.21
C PRO A 370 -5.81 20.75 -8.30
N PHE A 371 -5.46 19.80 -9.17
CA PHE A 371 -4.10 19.27 -9.29
C PHE A 371 -3.03 20.36 -9.47
N GLU A 372 -3.25 21.30 -10.39
CA GLU A 372 -2.30 22.39 -10.67
C GLU A 372 -2.13 23.36 -9.48
N ASP A 373 -3.15 23.55 -8.67
CA ASP A 373 -3.07 24.40 -7.48
C ASP A 373 -2.32 23.70 -6.34
N ALA A 374 -2.57 22.40 -6.12
CA ALA A 374 -1.81 21.60 -5.17
C ALA A 374 -0.33 21.49 -5.56
N LYS A 375 -0.03 21.34 -6.84
CA LYS A 375 1.35 21.35 -7.37
C LYS A 375 2.06 22.66 -7.10
N LYS A 376 1.42 23.82 -7.39
CA LYS A 376 1.96 25.15 -7.07
C LYS A 376 2.19 25.32 -5.57
N THR A 377 1.23 24.87 -4.75
CA THR A 377 1.31 24.94 -3.29
C THR A 377 2.47 24.09 -2.77
N THR A 378 2.65 22.86 -3.25
CA THR A 378 3.77 21.97 -2.89
C THR A 378 5.12 22.62 -3.20
N ILE A 379 5.27 23.26 -4.37
CA ILE A 379 6.48 23.99 -4.75
C ILE A 379 6.71 25.21 -3.84
N ALA A 380 5.67 25.96 -3.51
CA ALA A 380 5.74 27.09 -2.59
C ALA A 380 6.14 26.66 -1.17
N ASP A 381 5.64 25.53 -0.69
CA ASP A 381 5.98 25.00 0.64
C ASP A 381 7.45 24.58 0.72
N LEU A 382 8.02 24.00 -0.33
CA LEU A 382 9.46 23.75 -0.43
C LEU A 382 10.26 25.05 -0.36
N ALA A 383 9.84 26.08 -1.08
CA ALA A 383 10.52 27.38 -1.07
C ALA A 383 10.45 28.02 0.33
N LYS A 384 9.32 27.96 1.05
CA LYS A 384 9.20 28.42 2.44
C LYS A 384 10.13 27.67 3.39
N ALA A 385 10.37 26.38 3.13
CA ALA A 385 11.33 25.58 3.89
C ALA A 385 12.79 25.83 3.51
N GLY A 386 13.07 26.81 2.67
CA GLY A 386 14.43 27.17 2.23
C GLY A 386 14.96 26.27 1.09
N LEU A 387 14.09 25.57 0.40
CA LEU A 387 14.41 24.61 -0.67
C LEU A 387 13.69 24.97 -1.99
N PRO A 388 13.94 26.13 -2.60
CA PRO A 388 13.31 26.50 -3.86
C PRO A 388 13.60 25.45 -4.94
N VAL A 389 12.56 25.09 -5.69
CA VAL A 389 12.61 24.08 -6.76
C VAL A 389 13.31 24.68 -7.99
N LYS A 390 14.33 23.99 -8.50
CA LYS A 390 15.02 24.29 -9.76
C LYS A 390 14.38 23.60 -10.96
N ALA A 391 14.00 22.34 -10.77
CA ALA A 391 13.43 21.52 -11.82
C ALA A 391 12.48 20.47 -11.25
N THR A 392 11.40 20.19 -11.98
CA THR A 392 10.55 19.03 -11.76
C THR A 392 10.91 17.99 -12.81
N GLU A 393 11.43 16.84 -12.34
CA GLU A 393 11.90 15.76 -13.21
C GLU A 393 10.78 14.82 -13.63
N ARG A 394 9.86 14.56 -12.67
CA ARG A 394 8.75 13.63 -12.87
C ARG A 394 7.59 13.96 -11.94
N ILE A 395 6.38 13.66 -12.39
CA ILE A 395 5.15 13.71 -11.61
C ILE A 395 4.37 12.42 -11.91
N ASP A 396 3.92 11.76 -10.86
CA ASP A 396 2.99 10.62 -10.96
C ASP A 396 1.75 10.94 -10.14
N ASP A 397 0.59 10.96 -10.79
CA ASP A 397 -0.73 11.08 -10.17
C ASP A 397 -1.28 9.68 -9.97
N TRP A 398 -1.59 9.32 -8.72
CA TRP A 398 -1.90 7.97 -8.34
C TRP A 398 -3.38 7.78 -8.06
N TYR A 399 -3.96 6.76 -8.65
CA TYR A 399 -5.23 6.19 -8.20
C TYR A 399 -4.95 5.41 -6.91
N TYR A 400 -5.08 6.07 -5.77
CA TYR A 400 -4.40 5.65 -4.55
C TYR A 400 -5.36 5.20 -3.46
N PHE A 401 -4.89 4.24 -2.65
CA PHE A 401 -5.56 3.75 -1.46
C PHE A 401 -7.06 3.48 -1.66
N PRO A 402 -7.45 2.43 -2.42
CA PRO A 402 -8.83 1.99 -2.47
C PRO A 402 -9.29 1.51 -1.10
N HIS A 403 -10.39 2.04 -0.62
CA HIS A 403 -10.98 1.69 0.67
C HIS A 403 -12.49 1.91 0.64
N VAL A 404 -13.20 1.52 1.69
CA VAL A 404 -14.61 1.81 1.85
C VAL A 404 -14.86 2.70 3.05
N SER A 405 -15.97 3.43 3.03
CA SER A 405 -16.37 4.33 4.12
C SER A 405 -16.54 3.59 5.46
N SER A 406 -16.51 4.33 6.56
CA SER A 406 -16.83 3.80 7.90
C SER A 406 -18.18 3.08 7.93
N LYS A 407 -19.18 3.62 7.21
CA LYS A 407 -20.51 3.01 7.13
C LYS A 407 -20.47 1.68 6.38
N ASP A 408 -19.89 1.62 5.21
CA ASP A 408 -19.84 0.40 4.40
C ASP A 408 -18.99 -0.68 5.08
N TYR A 409 -17.90 -0.29 5.74
CA TYR A 409 -17.11 -1.19 6.58
C TYR A 409 -17.99 -1.80 7.71
N ALA A 410 -18.72 -0.96 8.45
CA ALA A 410 -19.62 -1.41 9.53
C ALA A 410 -20.76 -2.29 9.02
N ASP A 411 -21.25 -2.05 7.81
CA ASP A 411 -22.26 -2.87 7.13
C ASP A 411 -21.73 -4.22 6.61
N GLY A 412 -20.45 -4.55 6.89
CA GLY A 412 -19.83 -5.84 6.58
C GLY A 412 -19.44 -5.99 5.11
N TRP A 413 -18.96 -4.93 4.49
CA TRP A 413 -18.52 -4.95 3.09
C TRP A 413 -17.51 -6.07 2.81
N TYR A 414 -16.50 -6.23 3.67
CA TYR A 414 -15.47 -7.27 3.51
C TYR A 414 -16.05 -8.69 3.61
N ASP A 415 -16.93 -8.94 4.57
CA ASP A 415 -17.60 -10.26 4.70
C ASP A 415 -18.40 -10.60 3.44
N LYS A 416 -19.05 -9.59 2.84
CA LYS A 416 -19.83 -9.76 1.61
C LYS A 416 -18.94 -10.07 0.40
N VAL A 417 -17.79 -9.40 0.25
CA VAL A 417 -16.84 -9.67 -0.84
C VAL A 417 -16.17 -11.02 -0.65
N GLU A 418 -15.75 -11.35 0.58
CA GLU A 418 -15.18 -12.67 0.90
C GLU A 418 -16.14 -13.81 0.57
N ALA A 419 -17.44 -13.61 0.80
CA ALA A 419 -18.47 -14.60 0.45
C ALA A 419 -18.67 -14.77 -1.07
N MET A 420 -18.08 -13.91 -1.90
CA MET A 420 -18.09 -14.04 -3.37
C MET A 420 -16.87 -14.79 -3.91
N GLN A 421 -15.82 -14.99 -3.12
CA GLN A 421 -14.61 -15.68 -3.57
C GLN A 421 -14.92 -17.05 -4.18
N GLY A 422 -14.45 -17.30 -5.39
CA GLY A 422 -14.67 -18.52 -6.17
C GLY A 422 -16.03 -18.65 -6.84
N LYS A 423 -16.97 -17.73 -6.61
CA LYS A 423 -18.24 -17.71 -7.36
C LYS A 423 -18.01 -17.21 -8.78
N ASN A 424 -18.75 -17.77 -9.73
CA ASN A 424 -18.62 -17.43 -11.14
C ASN A 424 -17.16 -17.48 -11.63
N HIS A 425 -16.38 -18.47 -11.16
CA HIS A 425 -15.00 -18.65 -11.54
C HIS A 425 -14.08 -17.44 -11.24
N THR A 426 -14.44 -16.61 -10.24
CA THR A 426 -13.77 -15.34 -9.99
C THR A 426 -13.26 -15.22 -8.56
N TYR A 427 -12.01 -14.79 -8.43
CA TYR A 427 -11.36 -14.47 -7.15
C TYR A 427 -10.87 -13.02 -7.18
N TYR A 428 -10.87 -12.36 -6.03
CA TYR A 428 -10.52 -10.95 -5.85
C TYR A 428 -9.33 -10.83 -4.91
N ALA A 429 -8.22 -10.29 -5.39
CA ALA A 429 -6.96 -10.18 -4.66
C ALA A 429 -6.29 -8.80 -4.79
N GLY A 430 -7.07 -7.78 -5.12
CA GLY A 430 -6.57 -6.40 -5.19
C GLY A 430 -6.25 -5.80 -3.83
N GLU A 431 -5.56 -4.67 -3.82
CA GLU A 431 -5.12 -3.99 -2.59
C GLU A 431 -6.27 -3.61 -1.64
N VAL A 432 -7.48 -3.36 -2.15
CA VAL A 432 -8.66 -3.08 -1.33
C VAL A 432 -9.03 -4.24 -0.41
N MET A 433 -8.65 -5.48 -0.77
CA MET A 433 -8.96 -6.68 0.03
C MET A 433 -8.18 -6.76 1.35
N ALA A 434 -7.16 -5.92 1.53
CA ALA A 434 -6.39 -5.82 2.76
C ALA A 434 -6.09 -4.37 3.13
N PHE A 435 -4.96 -3.87 2.66
CA PHE A 435 -4.52 -2.49 2.79
C PHE A 435 -3.60 -2.15 1.60
N GLY A 436 -3.57 -0.89 1.20
CA GLY A 436 -2.88 -0.42 0.00
C GLY A 436 -1.36 -0.26 0.16
N ASP A 437 -0.69 -1.11 0.93
CA ASP A 437 0.76 -1.24 0.91
C ASP A 437 1.22 -2.56 0.27
N MET A 438 2.52 -2.72 0.06
CA MET A 438 3.03 -3.89 -0.63
C MET A 438 3.02 -5.17 0.23
N GLU A 439 3.17 -5.05 1.56
CA GLU A 439 3.14 -6.21 2.47
C GLU A 439 1.74 -6.78 2.61
N GLU A 440 0.79 -5.93 2.99
CA GLU A 440 -0.58 -6.36 3.25
C GLU A 440 -1.27 -6.86 1.97
N THR A 441 -0.96 -6.22 0.83
CA THR A 441 -1.42 -6.68 -0.49
C THR A 441 -0.85 -8.05 -0.85
N ALA A 442 0.44 -8.28 -0.62
CA ALA A 442 1.09 -9.56 -0.89
C ALA A 442 0.63 -10.64 0.11
N GLU A 443 0.49 -10.28 1.39
CA GLU A 443 -0.03 -11.19 2.42
C GLU A 443 -1.41 -11.72 2.04
N TYR A 444 -2.35 -10.84 1.69
CA TYR A 444 -3.70 -11.25 1.30
C TYR A 444 -3.69 -12.14 0.05
N ALA A 445 -2.90 -11.79 -0.97
CA ALA A 445 -2.77 -12.59 -2.18
C ALA A 445 -2.25 -14.01 -1.88
N ARG A 446 -1.27 -14.14 -0.99
CA ARG A 446 -0.77 -15.42 -0.50
C ARG A 446 -1.88 -16.22 0.22
N GLU A 447 -2.62 -15.56 1.13
CA GLU A 447 -3.72 -16.16 1.87
C GLU A 447 -4.83 -16.67 0.95
N LEU A 448 -5.19 -15.90 -0.06
CA LEU A 448 -6.19 -16.30 -1.05
C LEU A 448 -5.80 -17.62 -1.72
N VAL A 449 -4.56 -17.74 -2.17
CA VAL A 449 -4.08 -19.00 -2.78
C VAL A 449 -4.08 -20.16 -1.78
N ILE A 450 -3.70 -19.91 -0.52
CA ILE A 450 -3.72 -20.96 0.51
C ILE A 450 -5.13 -21.47 0.80
N ARG A 451 -6.13 -20.57 0.77
CA ARG A 451 -7.52 -20.90 1.10
C ARG A 451 -8.28 -21.59 -0.02
N TYR A 452 -8.01 -21.26 -1.26
CA TYR A 452 -8.88 -21.64 -2.39
C TYR A 452 -8.21 -22.54 -3.42
N PHE A 453 -6.92 -22.64 -3.42
CA PHE A 453 -6.12 -23.46 -4.35
C PHE A 453 -5.25 -24.46 -3.58
#